data_44182588c6b26d3180fc4389c97e7057
#
_entry.id   44182588c6b26d3180fc4389c97e7057
#
_cell.length_a   1.000
_cell.length_b   1.000
_cell.length_c   1.000
_cell.angle_alpha   90.00
_cell.angle_beta   90.00
_cell.angle_gamma   90.00
#
_symmetry.space_group_name_H-M   'P 1'
#
loop_
_entity.id
_entity.type
_entity.pdbx_description
1 polymer ?
#
loop_
_entity_poly.entity_id
_entity_poly.type
_entity_poly.pdbx_seq_one_letter_code
_entity_poly.pdbx_strand_id
1 'polypeptide(L)'
;MDRALILSYLKAAEEHVANGERRIAKHCDLVSTLKRAGHDTTSAIALLREMEKTQAQHRADRDRLRAELAVLDTVEAPKADASTREPRLHLKRRIRRTPYGRR
;
A
#
# COMPACT_ATOMS: atom_id res chain seq x y z
N MET A 1 -14.22 1.66 15.31
CA MET A 1 -14.33 2.69 14.29
C MET A 1 -15.34 2.26 13.26
N ASP A 2 -16.15 3.20 12.81
CA ASP A 2 -17.22 2.93 11.89
C ASP A 2 -16.69 2.66 10.50
N ARG A 3 -17.34 1.82 9.76
CA ARG A 3 -16.92 1.41 8.43
C ARG A 3 -16.81 2.59 7.47
N ALA A 4 -17.78 3.50 7.51
CA ALA A 4 -17.76 4.67 6.65
C ALA A 4 -16.56 5.57 6.94
N LEU A 5 -16.19 5.68 8.20
CA LEU A 5 -15.04 6.47 8.58
C LEU A 5 -13.75 5.82 8.12
N ILE A 6 -13.63 4.49 8.25
CA ILE A 6 -12.47 3.77 7.75
C ILE A 6 -12.35 3.92 6.24
N LEU A 7 -13.46 3.84 5.51
CA LEU A 7 -13.43 4.03 4.06
C LEU A 7 -12.95 5.42 3.68
N SER A 8 -13.38 6.44 4.44
CA SER A 8 -12.94 7.80 4.20
C SER A 8 -11.43 7.95 4.42
N TYR A 9 -10.92 7.38 5.51
CA TYR A 9 -9.49 7.44 5.79
C TYR A 9 -8.69 6.62 4.77
N LEU A 10 -9.24 5.48 4.35
CA LEU A 10 -8.56 4.66 3.34
C LEU A 10 -8.45 5.40 2.01
N LYS A 11 -9.52 6.10 1.62
CA LYS A 11 -9.49 6.87 0.38
C LYS A 11 -8.39 7.92 0.45
N ALA A 12 -8.30 8.64 1.57
CA ALA A 12 -7.26 9.64 1.75
C ALA A 12 -5.87 9.01 1.72
N ALA A 13 -5.70 7.85 2.35
CA ALA A 13 -4.41 7.15 2.37
C ALA A 13 -4.02 6.71 0.97
N GLU A 14 -4.98 6.23 0.18
CA GLU A 14 -4.71 5.82 -1.20
C GLU A 14 -4.30 7.02 -2.06
N GLU A 15 -4.90 8.16 -1.84
CA GLU A 15 -4.53 9.38 -2.55
C GLU A 15 -3.12 9.83 -2.16
N HIS A 16 -2.76 9.73 -0.88
CA HIS A 16 -1.40 10.07 -0.44
C HIS A 16 -0.38 9.15 -1.09
N VAL A 17 -0.68 7.85 -1.19
CA VAL A 17 0.23 6.90 -1.84
C VAL A 17 0.38 7.26 -3.31
N ALA A 18 -0.71 7.52 -4.01
CA ALA A 18 -0.66 7.84 -5.44
C ALA A 18 0.11 9.14 -5.70
N ASN A 19 -0.15 10.16 -4.88
CA ASN A 19 0.54 11.43 -5.01
C ASN A 19 2.04 11.27 -4.71
N GLY A 20 2.37 10.48 -3.70
CA GLY A 20 3.75 10.21 -3.35
C GLY A 20 4.50 9.51 -4.46
N GLU A 21 3.86 8.56 -5.12
CA GLU A 21 4.48 7.85 -6.24
C GLU A 21 4.82 8.81 -7.38
N ARG A 22 3.90 9.71 -7.69
CA ARG A 22 4.13 10.69 -8.77
C ARG A 22 5.26 11.66 -8.41
N ARG A 23 5.29 12.10 -7.16
CA ARG A 23 6.32 13.03 -6.71
C ARG A 23 7.69 12.38 -6.71
N ILE A 24 7.77 11.14 -6.27
CA ILE A 24 9.04 10.40 -6.28
C ILE A 24 9.52 10.19 -7.71
N ALA A 25 8.62 9.85 -8.63
CA ALA A 25 8.99 9.64 -10.02
C ALA A 25 9.56 10.92 -10.64
N LYS A 26 8.91 12.07 -10.38
CA LYS A 26 9.41 13.34 -10.88
C LYS A 26 10.77 13.68 -10.27
N HIS A 27 10.95 13.39 -8.99
CA HIS A 27 12.20 13.71 -8.33
C HIS A 27 13.33 12.81 -8.82
N CYS A 28 13.02 11.54 -9.14
CA CYS A 28 14.00 10.64 -9.75
C CYS A 28 14.46 11.17 -11.11
N ASP A 29 13.52 11.70 -11.89
CA ASP A 29 13.85 12.29 -13.18
C ASP A 29 14.74 13.52 -13.00
N LEU A 30 14.46 14.33 -11.99
CA LEU A 30 15.27 15.49 -11.69
C LEU A 30 16.69 15.09 -11.31
N VAL A 31 16.84 14.08 -10.46
CA VAL A 31 18.16 13.59 -10.05
C VAL A 31 18.93 13.11 -11.29
N SER A 32 18.28 12.36 -12.18
CA SER A 32 18.92 11.88 -13.40
C SER A 32 19.37 13.03 -14.28
N THR A 33 18.53 14.06 -14.42
CA THR A 33 18.86 15.21 -15.23
C THR A 33 20.05 15.97 -14.65
N LEU A 34 20.06 16.18 -13.35
CA LEU A 34 21.16 16.88 -12.68
C LEU A 34 22.47 16.10 -12.83
N LYS A 35 22.38 14.78 -12.70
CA LYS A 35 23.56 13.94 -12.81
C LYS A 35 24.15 14.00 -14.23
N ARG A 36 23.29 13.93 -15.24
CA ARG A 36 23.76 14.01 -16.62
C ARG A 36 24.38 15.35 -16.95
N ALA A 37 23.90 16.42 -16.30
CA ALA A 37 24.44 17.75 -16.50
C ALA A 37 25.70 17.99 -15.68
N GLY A 38 26.14 17.03 -14.89
CA GLY A 38 27.35 17.18 -14.09
C GLY A 38 27.20 17.94 -12.80
N HIS A 39 25.95 18.15 -12.34
CA HIS A 39 25.71 18.87 -11.09
C HIS A 39 25.82 17.91 -9.90
N ASP A 40 26.09 18.48 -8.74
CA ASP A 40 26.12 17.72 -7.49
C ASP A 40 24.69 17.30 -7.15
N THR A 41 24.46 16.02 -6.96
CA THR A 41 23.13 15.49 -6.67
C THR A 41 22.94 15.10 -5.20
N THR A 42 23.88 15.42 -4.33
CA THR A 42 23.84 15.00 -2.93
C THR A 42 22.55 15.42 -2.23
N SER A 43 22.19 16.67 -2.32
CA SER A 43 20.96 17.16 -1.68
C SER A 43 19.71 16.57 -2.31
N ALA A 44 19.72 16.43 -3.62
CA ALA A 44 18.55 15.88 -4.34
C ALA A 44 18.33 14.42 -3.98
N ILE A 45 19.41 13.65 -3.83
CA ILE A 45 19.30 12.26 -3.41
C ILE A 45 18.86 12.14 -1.96
N ALA A 46 19.36 13.02 -1.09
CA ALA A 46 18.95 13.01 0.30
C ALA A 46 17.45 13.29 0.43
N LEU A 47 16.94 14.23 -0.35
CA LEU A 47 15.51 14.52 -0.36
C LEU A 47 14.71 13.33 -0.89
N LEU A 48 15.20 12.68 -1.93
CA LEU A 48 14.54 11.50 -2.47
C LEU A 48 14.39 10.42 -1.40
N ARG A 49 15.42 10.20 -0.60
CA ARG A 49 15.36 9.20 0.47
C ARG A 49 14.32 9.57 1.52
N GLU A 50 14.19 10.86 1.85
CA GLU A 50 13.16 11.30 2.78
C GLU A 50 11.77 11.11 2.20
N MET A 51 11.61 11.37 0.92
CA MET A 51 10.34 11.14 0.23
C MET A 51 9.97 9.66 0.26
N GLU A 52 10.95 8.79 0.09
CA GLU A 52 10.71 7.34 0.13
C GLU A 52 10.32 6.86 1.52
N LYS A 53 10.89 7.44 2.58
CA LYS A 53 10.50 7.12 3.94
C LYS A 53 9.06 7.52 4.20
N THR A 54 8.68 8.70 3.79
CA THR A 54 7.31 9.19 3.94
C THR A 54 6.35 8.29 3.16
N GLN A 55 6.76 7.88 1.97
CA GLN A 55 5.93 7.02 1.14
C GLN A 55 5.72 5.65 1.80
N ALA A 56 6.75 5.12 2.44
CA ALA A 56 6.62 3.86 3.17
C ALA A 56 5.61 3.98 4.31
N GLN A 57 5.56 5.12 4.99
CA GLN A 57 4.57 5.36 6.04
C GLN A 57 3.17 5.46 5.45
N HIS A 58 3.01 6.13 4.32
CA HIS A 58 1.70 6.22 3.66
C HIS A 58 1.20 4.85 3.23
N ARG A 59 2.09 4.00 2.72
CA ARG A 59 1.72 2.63 2.33
C ARG A 59 1.32 1.80 3.55
N ALA A 60 2.06 1.95 4.65
CA ALA A 60 1.74 1.23 5.88
C ALA A 60 0.37 1.65 6.43
N ASP A 61 0.06 2.94 6.39
CA ASP A 61 -1.23 3.45 6.82
C ASP A 61 -2.36 2.90 5.95
N ARG A 62 -2.15 2.90 4.64
CA ARG A 62 -3.13 2.34 3.70
C ARG A 62 -3.38 0.87 3.99
N ASP A 63 -2.30 0.10 4.17
CA ASP A 63 -2.41 -1.33 4.39
C ASP A 63 -3.08 -1.64 5.73
N ARG A 64 -2.79 -0.85 6.77
CA ARG A 64 -3.45 -1.01 8.05
C ARG A 64 -4.95 -0.74 7.94
N LEU A 65 -5.33 0.31 7.22
CA LEU A 65 -6.74 0.64 7.04
C LEU A 65 -7.47 -0.42 6.22
N ARG A 66 -6.80 -0.99 5.21
CA ARG A 66 -7.36 -2.10 4.45
C ARG A 66 -7.58 -3.31 5.33
N ALA A 67 -6.64 -3.59 6.23
CA ALA A 67 -6.77 -4.71 7.15
C ALA A 67 -7.92 -4.49 8.14
N GLU A 68 -8.07 -3.28 8.66
CA GLU A 68 -9.16 -2.95 9.56
C GLU A 68 -10.51 -3.09 8.86
N LEU A 69 -10.60 -2.64 7.63
CA LEU A 69 -11.81 -2.75 6.85
C LEU A 69 -12.16 -4.22 6.61
N ALA A 70 -11.17 -5.04 6.30
CA ALA A 70 -11.39 -6.47 6.07
C ALA A 70 -11.93 -7.15 7.33
N VAL A 71 -11.44 -6.77 8.50
CA VAL A 71 -11.93 -7.32 9.76
C VAL A 71 -13.39 -6.92 9.96
N LEU A 72 -13.74 -5.68 9.71
CA LEU A 72 -15.12 -5.23 9.85
C LEU A 72 -16.04 -5.96 8.88
N ASP A 73 -15.61 -6.14 7.66
CA ASP A 73 -16.42 -6.85 6.65
C ASP A 73 -16.60 -8.30 7.05
N THR A 74 -15.62 -8.92 7.64
CA THR A 74 -15.73 -10.28 8.11
C THR A 74 -16.72 -10.38 9.25
N VAL A 75 -16.71 -9.44 10.17
CA VAL A 75 -17.60 -9.44 11.29
C VAL A 75 -19.05 -9.18 10.87
N GLU A 76 -19.24 -8.33 9.91
CA GLU A 76 -20.58 -7.99 9.47
C GLU A 76 -21.16 -8.99 8.50
N ALA A 77 -20.33 -9.56 7.67
CA ALA A 77 -20.80 -10.45 6.65
C ALA A 77 -21.06 -11.83 7.09
N PRO A 78 -20.52 -12.29 8.06
CA PRO A 78 -20.61 -13.65 8.39
C PRO A 78 -21.88 -14.17 8.55
N LYS A 79 -22.82 -13.46 8.78
CA LYS A 79 -23.99 -14.04 8.87
C LYS A 79 -24.27 -14.64 7.70
N ALA A 80 -23.84 -14.19 6.70
CA ALA A 80 -24.19 -14.69 5.52
C ALA A 80 -23.41 -15.82 5.26
N ASP A 81 -22.44 -15.83 5.29
CA ASP A 81 -21.75 -16.83 4.85
C ASP A 81 -21.42 -17.77 5.62
N ALA A 82 -21.46 -17.59 6.28
CA ALA A 82 -21.18 -18.41 7.04
C ALA A 82 -21.11 -19.57 6.54
N SER A 83 -21.63 -19.76 6.02
CA SER A 83 -21.67 -20.91 5.60
C SER A 83 -20.79 -21.21 4.77
N THR A 84 -20.50 -21.02 4.42
CA THR A 84 -19.78 -21.35 3.58
C THR A 84 -18.52 -21.44 3.74
N ARG A 85 -18.51 -21.39 3.93
CA ARG A 85 -17.50 -21.43 4.05
C ARG A 85 -16.55 -21.87 3.79
N GLU A 86 -16.58 -21.82 3.56
CA GLU A 86 -15.75 -22.08 3.42
C GLU A 86 -14.82 -22.21 3.02
N PRO A 87 -14.83 -22.22 2.81
CA PRO A 87 -13.90 -22.21 2.52
C PRO A 87 -12.89 -22.24 2.05
N ARG A 88 -12.90 -21.94 1.78
CA ARG A 88 -12.20 -21.73 1.60
C ARG A 88 -11.05 -21.72 1.35
N LEU A 89 -11.14 -21.52 1.16
CA LEU A 89 -10.46 -21.33 1.31
C LEU A 89 -9.39 -21.53 0.98
N HIS A 90 -9.43 -21.48 0.83
CA HIS A 90 -8.77 -21.47 0.86
C HIS A 90 -7.74 -21.45 0.48
N LEU A 91 -8.04 -21.45 0.13
CA LEU A 91 -7.50 -21.35 0.14
C LEU A 91 -6.42 -21.44 -0.30
N LYS A 92 -6.58 -21.51 -0.53
CA LYS A 92 -6.02 -21.43 -0.59
C LYS A 92 -4.90 -21.39 -0.95
N ARG A 93 -5.21 -21.42 -1.01
CA ARG A 93 -4.63 -21.24 -0.97
C ARG A 93 -3.54 -21.38 -1.28
N ARG A 94 -3.97 -21.40 -1.42
CA ARG A 94 -3.45 -21.37 -1.33
C ARG A 94 -2.32 -21.43 -1.61
N ILE A 95 -2.75 -21.49 -1.80
CA ILE A 95 -2.23 -21.44 -1.63
C ILE A 95 -1.16 -21.53 -2.05
N ARG A 96 -1.09 -21.49 -2.04
CA ARG A 96 -0.50 -21.37 -2.15
C ARG A 96 0.55 -21.47 -2.48
N ARG A 97 0.37 -21.42 -2.71
CA ARG A 97 0.98 -21.34 -2.77
C ARG A 97 2.01 -21.30 -3.18
N THR A 98 2.03 -21.38 -3.33
CA THR A 98 2.65 -21.22 -3.43
C THR A 98 3.56 -21.05 -3.87
N PRO A 99 3.59 -21.27 -4.12
CA PRO A 99 4.09 -20.99 -4.23
C PRO A 99 5.09 -20.85 -4.43
N TYR A 100 5.21 -20.82 -4.29
CA TYR A 100 5.65 -20.62 -4.23
C TYR A 100 6.36 -21.05 -4.29
N GLY A 101 6.22 -21.32 -4.75
CA GLY A 101 6.32 -21.54 -4.33
C GLY A 101 6.91 -21.95 -4.28
N ARG A 102 6.74 -22.07 -4.21
CA ARG A 102 6.85 -22.40 -4.05
C ARG A 102 7.27 -22.62 -3.96
N ARG A 103 7.17 -22.79 -4.12
CA ARG A 103 7.11 -22.88 -3.88
C ARG A 103 7.33 -22.77 -3.73
#